data_e532e05d53d5afd8595739e5132aea91
#
_entry.id   e532e05d53d5afd8595739e5132aea91
#
_cell.length_a   1.000
_cell.length_b   1.000
_cell.length_c   1.000
_cell.angle_alpha   90.00
_cell.angle_beta   90.00
_cell.angle_gamma   90.00
#
_symmetry.space_group_name_H-M   'P 1'
#
loop_
_entity.id
_entity.type
_entity.pdbx_description
1 polymer ?
#
loop_
_entity_poly.entity_id
_entity_poly.type
_entity_poly.pdbx_seq_one_letter_code
_entity_poly.pdbx_strand_id
1 'polypeptide(L)'
;LVREERDDNPFSWYRWQYDSAGRLLVQDGSLPGQEQWRWDAAGNPLEDSAEKVTHNRLTQLNGIRWRYDIHGRTVEKDNGQTRWHYRYDGEHRLTEVISQPRDRNKPQTQVNFRYDPLGRRISKTRRQMLGGQPTGKPVTTRFVWEGFRLLQEVHGDVPLTYVYSDQDSYDPLARIDGVVAPEIFWFHCQPNGTPERMTDIEGQVRWEGVNSAWGKLLRESETQVSGYSQNLRMQGQYLDRETGLHYNLFRYYDPDCGRFTQQDPIGLAGGINLYQY
;
A
#
# COMPACT_ATOMS: atom_id res chain seq x y z
N LEU A 1 -15.61 -5.66 -14.02
CA LEU A 1 -16.68 -4.89 -13.38
C LEU A 1 -16.76 -3.52 -14.07
N VAL A 2 -17.92 -3.08 -14.51
CA VAL A 2 -18.12 -1.79 -15.21
C VAL A 2 -18.99 -0.81 -14.41
N ARG A 3 -19.76 -1.30 -13.44
CA ARG A 3 -20.61 -0.52 -12.56
C ARG A 3 -20.87 -1.27 -11.26
N GLU A 4 -20.93 -0.54 -10.16
CA GLU A 4 -21.34 -0.98 -8.83
C GLU A 4 -22.30 0.06 -8.26
N GLU A 5 -23.41 -0.41 -7.68
CA GLU A 5 -24.34 0.38 -6.88
C GLU A 5 -24.54 -0.34 -5.56
N ARG A 6 -24.74 0.40 -4.47
CA ARG A 6 -24.89 -0.15 -3.13
C ARG A 6 -26.28 0.07 -2.59
N ASP A 7 -26.94 -0.99 -2.21
CA ASP A 7 -28.30 -0.92 -1.64
C ASP A 7 -28.30 -0.27 -0.26
N ASP A 8 -27.21 -0.43 0.52
CA ASP A 8 -27.04 0.19 1.84
C ASP A 8 -26.73 1.69 1.78
N ASN A 9 -26.26 2.18 0.63
CA ASN A 9 -25.99 3.58 0.39
C ASN A 9 -26.27 3.94 -1.09
N PRO A 10 -27.51 4.32 -1.46
CA PRO A 10 -27.88 4.60 -2.84
C PRO A 10 -27.16 5.81 -3.45
N PHE A 11 -26.43 6.59 -2.63
CA PHE A 11 -25.54 7.64 -3.09
C PHE A 11 -24.12 7.16 -3.35
N SER A 12 -23.79 5.90 -3.05
CA SER A 12 -22.50 5.31 -3.33
C SER A 12 -22.58 4.46 -4.59
N TRP A 13 -21.94 4.94 -5.64
CA TRP A 13 -21.87 4.24 -6.92
C TRP A 13 -20.50 4.41 -7.55
N TYR A 14 -20.10 3.43 -8.36
CA TYR A 14 -18.87 3.43 -9.14
C TYR A 14 -19.15 3.00 -10.57
N ARG A 15 -18.39 3.56 -11.52
CA ARG A 15 -18.38 3.17 -12.92
C ARG A 15 -16.94 3.16 -13.44
N TRP A 16 -16.60 2.12 -14.17
CA TRP A 16 -15.30 1.95 -14.76
C TRP A 16 -15.39 1.85 -16.28
N GLN A 17 -14.42 2.45 -16.96
CA GLN A 17 -14.24 2.33 -18.39
C GLN A 17 -12.85 1.79 -18.67
N TYR A 18 -12.76 0.90 -19.65
CA TYR A 18 -11.52 0.21 -20.00
C TYR A 18 -11.21 0.42 -21.49
N ASP A 19 -9.92 0.35 -21.84
CA ASP A 19 -9.51 0.25 -23.25
C ASP A 19 -9.72 -1.19 -23.78
N SER A 20 -9.41 -1.39 -25.07
CA SER A 20 -9.53 -2.70 -25.72
C SER A 20 -8.57 -3.76 -25.19
N ALA A 21 -7.53 -3.37 -24.44
CA ALA A 21 -6.59 -4.26 -23.77
C ALA A 21 -6.99 -4.54 -22.31
N GLY A 22 -8.15 -4.05 -21.86
CA GLY A 22 -8.66 -4.24 -20.50
C GLY A 22 -8.03 -3.33 -19.45
N ARG A 23 -7.29 -2.30 -19.84
CA ARG A 23 -6.67 -1.35 -18.92
C ARG A 23 -7.66 -0.25 -18.56
N LEU A 24 -7.69 0.13 -17.28
CA LEU A 24 -8.59 1.14 -16.75
C LEU A 24 -8.29 2.52 -17.34
N LEU A 25 -9.29 3.14 -17.96
CA LEU A 25 -9.19 4.51 -18.51
C LEU A 25 -9.84 5.53 -17.58
N VAL A 26 -10.99 5.19 -16.99
CA VAL A 26 -11.76 6.08 -16.14
C VAL A 26 -12.35 5.29 -15.00
N GLN A 27 -12.19 5.79 -13.80
CA GLN A 27 -13.05 5.50 -12.67
C GLN A 27 -13.85 6.76 -12.34
N ASP A 28 -15.16 6.61 -12.23
CA ASP A 28 -16.09 7.68 -11.85
C ASP A 28 -16.97 7.17 -10.72
N GLY A 29 -17.27 8.01 -9.75
CA GLY A 29 -18.04 7.58 -8.60
C GLY A 29 -18.31 8.70 -7.60
N SER A 30 -19.15 8.39 -6.62
CA SER A 30 -19.48 9.30 -5.52
C SER A 30 -18.26 9.67 -4.67
N LEU A 31 -17.33 8.73 -4.50
CA LEU A 31 -16.03 8.89 -3.82
C LEU A 31 -15.02 7.91 -4.45
N PRO A 32 -13.80 8.32 -4.76
CA PRO A 32 -13.16 9.63 -4.55
C PRO A 32 -13.54 10.71 -5.58
N GLY A 33 -14.44 10.43 -6.52
CA GLY A 33 -14.75 11.26 -7.68
C GLY A 33 -14.17 10.64 -8.96
N GLN A 34 -13.94 11.47 -9.96
CA GLN A 34 -13.44 11.00 -11.24
C GLN A 34 -11.92 10.92 -11.25
N GLU A 35 -11.38 9.76 -11.65
CA GLU A 35 -9.98 9.52 -11.94
C GLU A 35 -9.83 9.06 -13.40
N GLN A 36 -8.79 9.52 -14.11
CA GLN A 36 -8.56 9.21 -15.53
C GLN A 36 -7.11 8.80 -15.76
N TRP A 37 -6.89 7.86 -16.68
CA TRP A 37 -5.57 7.36 -17.02
C TRP A 37 -5.39 7.25 -18.53
N ARG A 38 -4.16 7.44 -18.93
CA ARG A 38 -3.67 7.17 -20.27
C ARG A 38 -2.51 6.18 -20.16
N TRP A 39 -2.35 5.35 -21.18
CA TRP A 39 -1.36 4.28 -21.19
C TRP A 39 -0.51 4.33 -22.45
N ASP A 40 0.78 4.05 -22.32
CA ASP A 40 1.57 3.71 -23.49
C ASP A 40 1.34 2.25 -23.92
N ALA A 41 1.97 1.84 -25.04
CA ALA A 41 1.83 0.47 -25.55
C ALA A 41 2.34 -0.61 -24.59
N ALA A 42 3.27 -0.27 -23.69
CA ALA A 42 3.82 -1.17 -22.68
C ALA A 42 3.02 -1.20 -21.37
N GLY A 43 1.89 -0.48 -21.27
CA GLY A 43 1.05 -0.42 -20.09
C GLY A 43 1.60 0.48 -18.99
N ASN A 44 2.42 1.47 -19.33
CA ASN A 44 2.84 2.48 -18.37
C ASN A 44 1.82 3.62 -18.32
N PRO A 45 1.48 4.15 -17.13
CA PRO A 45 0.66 5.34 -17.03
C PRO A 45 1.42 6.55 -17.60
N LEU A 46 0.69 7.45 -18.25
CA LEU A 46 1.25 8.60 -18.94
C LEU A 46 0.78 9.92 -18.32
N GLU A 47 1.68 10.88 -18.18
CA GLU A 47 1.34 12.30 -18.07
C GLU A 47 0.67 12.79 -19.35
N ASP A 48 -0.12 13.85 -19.27
CA ASP A 48 -0.91 14.37 -20.40
C ASP A 48 -0.09 14.70 -21.65
N SER A 49 1.15 15.15 -21.47
CA SER A 49 2.07 15.52 -22.54
C SER A 49 3.00 14.38 -22.99
N ALA A 50 2.98 13.24 -22.32
CA ALA A 50 3.88 12.13 -22.63
C ALA A 50 3.26 11.14 -23.63
N GLU A 51 4.10 10.57 -24.50
CA GLU A 51 3.70 9.53 -25.46
C GLU A 51 4.14 8.13 -25.03
N LYS A 52 5.23 8.04 -24.25
CA LYS A 52 5.79 6.77 -23.76
C LYS A 52 6.65 6.97 -22.52
N VAL A 53 6.85 5.89 -21.77
CA VAL A 53 7.77 5.82 -20.64
C VAL A 53 9.03 5.07 -21.05
N THR A 54 10.18 5.73 -21.00
CA THR A 54 11.46 5.14 -21.42
C THR A 54 11.91 4.05 -20.45
N HIS A 55 12.24 2.87 -20.98
CA HIS A 55 12.65 1.69 -20.19
C HIS A 55 11.65 1.27 -19.10
N ASN A 56 10.37 1.58 -19.27
CA ASN A 56 9.32 1.38 -18.26
C ASN A 56 9.61 2.07 -16.92
N ARG A 57 10.50 3.07 -16.86
CA ARG A 57 10.84 3.83 -15.65
C ARG A 57 10.04 5.13 -15.62
N LEU A 58 8.94 5.11 -14.91
CA LEU A 58 8.08 6.29 -14.76
C LEU A 58 8.79 7.36 -13.94
N THR A 59 9.11 8.49 -14.54
CA THR A 59 9.84 9.57 -13.87
C THR A 59 8.94 10.66 -13.34
N GLN A 60 7.72 10.79 -13.88
CA GLN A 60 6.73 11.77 -13.44
C GLN A 60 5.30 11.28 -13.71
N LEU A 61 4.37 11.56 -12.79
CA LEU A 61 2.93 11.39 -12.94
C LEU A 61 2.20 12.24 -11.89
N ASN A 62 1.17 13.00 -12.30
CA ASN A 62 0.32 13.81 -11.42
C ASN A 62 1.11 14.69 -10.43
N GLY A 63 2.19 15.32 -10.91
CA GLY A 63 3.06 16.20 -10.10
C GLY A 63 4.02 15.47 -9.17
N ILE A 64 4.01 14.15 -9.12
CA ILE A 64 4.95 13.32 -8.37
C ILE A 64 6.11 12.92 -9.28
N ARG A 65 7.32 12.92 -8.76
CA ARG A 65 8.54 12.56 -9.50
C ARG A 65 9.25 11.39 -8.84
N TRP A 66 9.81 10.48 -9.67
CA TRP A 66 10.58 9.32 -9.26
C TRP A 66 11.96 9.31 -9.91
N ARG A 67 12.94 8.83 -9.18
CA ARG A 67 14.29 8.56 -9.67
C ARG A 67 14.66 7.11 -9.40
N TYR A 68 15.45 6.56 -10.31
CA TYR A 68 15.86 5.15 -10.27
C TYR A 68 17.38 5.02 -10.23
N ASP A 69 17.86 3.95 -9.64
CA ASP A 69 19.26 3.55 -9.74
C ASP A 69 19.54 2.76 -11.04
N ILE A 70 20.80 2.31 -11.17
CA ILE A 70 21.23 1.53 -12.34
C ILE A 70 20.50 0.19 -12.47
N HIS A 71 19.99 -0.37 -11.36
CA HIS A 71 19.24 -1.61 -11.31
C HIS A 71 17.74 -1.40 -11.55
N GLY A 72 17.29 -0.18 -11.81
CA GLY A 72 15.88 0.14 -12.02
C GLY A 72 15.03 0.17 -10.75
N ARG A 73 15.64 0.26 -9.56
CA ARG A 73 14.93 0.41 -8.30
C ARG A 73 14.68 1.89 -8.02
N THR A 74 13.49 2.23 -7.55
CA THR A 74 13.18 3.60 -7.12
C THR A 74 14.06 3.99 -5.94
N VAL A 75 14.86 5.02 -6.07
CA VAL A 75 15.73 5.53 -5.00
C VAL A 75 15.25 6.85 -4.42
N GLU A 76 14.37 7.56 -5.13
CA GLU A 76 13.76 8.81 -4.66
C GLU A 76 12.34 8.94 -5.21
N LYS A 77 11.44 9.47 -4.36
CA LYS A 77 10.11 9.95 -4.73
C LYS A 77 9.93 11.35 -4.15
N ASP A 78 9.35 12.28 -4.91
CA ASP A 78 9.08 13.65 -4.46
C ASP A 78 7.69 14.08 -4.93
N ASN A 79 6.78 14.38 -3.99
CA ASN A 79 5.43 14.84 -4.28
C ASN A 79 5.25 16.37 -4.11
N GLY A 80 6.36 17.10 -4.03
CA GLY A 80 6.35 18.55 -3.80
C GLY A 80 6.23 18.96 -2.33
N GLN A 81 5.73 18.12 -1.45
CA GLN A 81 5.59 18.36 -0.01
C GLN A 81 6.58 17.53 0.82
N THR A 82 6.83 16.31 0.41
CA THR A 82 7.73 15.37 1.06
C THR A 82 8.59 14.70 0.01
N ARG A 83 9.85 14.45 0.36
CA ARG A 83 10.79 13.66 -0.42
C ARG A 83 11.11 12.41 0.35
N TRP A 84 11.05 11.27 -0.32
CA TRP A 84 11.43 9.96 0.21
C TRP A 84 12.69 9.48 -0.46
N HIS A 85 13.62 8.93 0.32
CA HIS A 85 14.82 8.26 -0.14
C HIS A 85 14.76 6.79 0.25
N TYR A 86 15.03 5.91 -0.70
CA TYR A 86 14.93 4.46 -0.56
C TYR A 86 16.31 3.82 -0.66
N ARG A 87 16.61 2.86 0.22
CA ARG A 87 17.84 2.08 0.20
C ARG A 87 17.53 0.59 0.17
N TYR A 88 18.31 -0.13 -0.61
CA TYR A 88 18.13 -1.56 -0.84
C TYR A 88 19.40 -2.32 -0.46
N ASP A 89 19.26 -3.60 -0.08
CA ASP A 89 20.38 -4.51 0.10
C ASP A 89 20.83 -5.13 -1.24
N GLY A 90 21.81 -6.03 -1.16
CA GLY A 90 22.35 -6.74 -2.33
C GLY A 90 21.36 -7.72 -2.99
N GLU A 91 20.29 -8.08 -2.30
CA GLU A 91 19.20 -8.92 -2.81
C GLU A 91 18.01 -8.11 -3.30
N HIS A 92 18.21 -6.80 -3.52
CA HIS A 92 17.19 -5.84 -3.97
C HIS A 92 16.02 -5.64 -3.00
N ARG A 93 16.12 -6.04 -1.72
CA ARG A 93 15.08 -5.80 -0.72
C ARG A 93 15.21 -4.38 -0.16
N LEU A 94 14.09 -3.68 0.00
CA LEU A 94 14.05 -2.35 0.59
C LEU A 94 14.38 -2.42 2.09
N THR A 95 15.49 -1.85 2.52
CA THR A 95 15.97 -1.91 3.91
C THR A 95 15.74 -0.64 4.70
N GLU A 96 15.66 0.50 4.02
CA GLU A 96 15.46 1.79 4.67
C GLU A 96 14.66 2.74 3.79
N VAL A 97 13.78 3.52 4.42
CA VAL A 97 13.15 4.69 3.82
C VAL A 97 13.33 5.89 4.75
N ILE A 98 13.76 7.02 4.19
CA ILE A 98 13.81 8.29 4.90
C ILE A 98 12.84 9.25 4.22
N SER A 99 11.81 9.69 4.94
CA SER A 99 10.89 10.73 4.50
C SER A 99 11.33 12.09 5.04
N GLN A 100 11.47 13.06 4.13
CA GLN A 100 11.90 14.41 4.44
C GLN A 100 10.80 15.40 4.05
N PRO A 101 9.98 15.87 5.00
CA PRO A 101 9.04 16.95 4.74
C PRO A 101 9.80 18.22 4.30
N ARG A 102 9.24 18.99 3.37
CA ARG A 102 9.79 20.29 2.98
C ARG A 102 9.68 21.33 4.08
N ASP A 103 8.66 21.20 4.92
CA ASP A 103 8.55 21.98 6.15
C ASP A 103 9.60 21.50 7.16
N ARG A 104 10.61 22.34 7.39
CA ARG A 104 11.74 22.06 8.30
C ARG A 104 11.33 21.91 9.77
N ASN A 105 10.15 22.37 10.13
CA ASN A 105 9.61 22.22 11.49
C ASN A 105 8.99 20.82 11.72
N LYS A 106 8.74 20.08 10.64
CA LYS A 106 8.24 18.70 10.73
C LYS A 106 9.40 17.72 10.84
N PRO A 107 9.29 16.71 11.71
CA PRO A 107 10.32 15.70 11.82
C PRO A 107 10.44 14.87 10.54
N GLN A 108 11.66 14.48 10.22
CA GLN A 108 11.94 13.42 9.28
C GLN A 108 11.55 12.08 9.91
N THR A 109 11.09 11.15 9.10
CA THR A 109 10.82 9.79 9.55
C THR A 109 11.78 8.83 8.86
N GLN A 110 12.51 8.06 9.64
CA GLN A 110 13.34 6.96 9.17
C GLN A 110 12.64 5.64 9.50
N VAL A 111 12.48 4.77 8.53
CA VAL A 111 11.93 3.44 8.69
C VAL A 111 12.95 2.41 8.21
N ASN A 112 13.26 1.45 9.06
CA ASN A 112 14.15 0.34 8.73
C ASN A 112 13.36 -0.97 8.70
N PHE A 113 13.63 -1.80 7.71
CA PHE A 113 13.00 -3.10 7.50
C PHE A 113 14.00 -4.24 7.67
N ARG A 114 13.54 -5.36 8.24
CA ARG A 114 14.30 -6.60 8.35
C ARG A 114 13.53 -7.75 7.77
N TYR A 115 14.26 -8.69 7.19
CA TYR A 115 13.72 -9.84 6.47
C TYR A 115 14.30 -11.14 7.02
N ASP A 116 13.54 -12.21 6.91
CA ASP A 116 14.03 -13.57 7.14
C ASP A 116 14.76 -14.11 5.89
N PRO A 117 15.36 -15.32 5.98
CA PRO A 117 16.05 -15.92 4.83
C PRO A 117 15.15 -16.23 3.63
N LEU A 118 13.82 -16.31 3.83
CA LEU A 118 12.86 -16.50 2.74
C LEU A 118 12.42 -15.17 2.09
N GLY A 119 12.98 -14.04 2.55
CA GLY A 119 12.64 -12.71 2.03
C GLY A 119 11.36 -12.11 2.60
N ARG A 120 10.72 -12.75 3.60
CA ARG A 120 9.54 -12.20 4.27
C ARG A 120 9.95 -11.15 5.30
N ARG A 121 9.27 -10.02 5.32
CA ARG A 121 9.55 -8.95 6.27
C ARG A 121 9.14 -9.33 7.68
N ILE A 122 10.10 -9.41 8.60
CA ILE A 122 9.86 -9.78 10.01
C ILE A 122 9.73 -8.60 10.93
N SER A 123 10.22 -7.41 10.55
CA SER A 123 9.99 -6.20 11.34
C SER A 123 10.13 -4.92 10.53
N LYS A 124 9.46 -3.87 11.01
CA LYS A 124 9.76 -2.48 10.67
C LYS A 124 10.01 -1.67 11.95
N THR A 125 11.01 -0.80 11.92
CA THR A 125 11.32 0.11 13.04
C THR A 125 11.28 1.54 12.54
N ARG A 126 10.37 2.33 13.09
CA ARG A 126 10.20 3.75 12.81
C ARG A 126 10.95 4.58 13.85
N ARG A 127 11.71 5.59 13.37
CA ARG A 127 12.32 6.65 14.18
C ARG A 127 11.94 8.01 13.63
N GLN A 128 11.69 8.96 14.50
CA GLN A 128 11.55 10.35 14.11
C GLN A 128 12.84 11.09 14.39
N MET A 129 13.22 12.01 13.50
CA MET A 129 14.44 12.79 13.55
C MET A 129 14.09 14.27 13.36
N LEU A 130 14.60 15.15 14.23
CA LEU A 130 14.46 16.58 14.09
C LEU A 130 15.85 17.21 14.24
N GLY A 131 16.24 18.04 13.26
CA GLY A 131 17.57 18.63 13.24
C GLY A 131 18.72 17.62 13.23
N GLY A 132 18.48 16.41 12.66
CA GLY A 132 19.47 15.33 12.63
C GLY A 132 19.56 14.50 13.91
N GLN A 133 18.77 14.82 14.94
CA GLN A 133 18.74 14.10 16.21
C GLN A 133 17.47 13.26 16.34
N PRO A 134 17.56 12.05 16.92
CA PRO A 134 16.38 11.24 17.21
C PRO A 134 15.43 11.94 18.18
N THR A 135 14.12 11.89 17.89
CA THR A 135 13.08 12.41 18.77
C THR A 135 12.17 11.24 19.22
N GLY A 136 12.10 11.03 20.53
CA GLY A 136 11.32 9.95 21.10
C GLY A 136 11.96 8.55 20.95
N LYS A 137 11.26 7.54 21.41
CA LYS A 137 11.70 6.13 21.32
C LYS A 137 11.37 5.56 19.94
N PRO A 138 12.23 4.68 19.39
CA PRO A 138 11.89 3.93 18.18
C PRO A 138 10.63 3.07 18.43
N VAL A 139 9.79 2.98 17.41
CA VAL A 139 8.60 2.11 17.44
C VAL A 139 8.84 0.96 16.48
N THR A 140 8.76 -0.27 16.99
CA THR A 140 8.96 -1.47 16.18
C THR A 140 7.66 -2.26 16.09
N THR A 141 7.25 -2.59 14.88
CA THR A 141 6.21 -3.58 14.59
C THR A 141 6.89 -4.86 14.10
N ARG A 142 6.51 -6.00 14.66
CA ARG A 142 6.97 -7.33 14.22
C ARG A 142 5.88 -8.00 13.38
N PHE A 143 6.30 -8.87 12.46
CA PHE A 143 5.39 -9.58 11.56
C PHE A 143 5.61 -11.08 11.68
N VAL A 144 4.54 -11.83 11.79
CA VAL A 144 4.53 -13.30 11.82
C VAL A 144 3.81 -13.81 10.58
N TRP A 145 4.38 -14.81 9.96
CA TRP A 145 3.93 -15.32 8.66
C TRP A 145 3.51 -16.78 8.76
N GLU A 146 2.43 -17.12 8.05
CA GLU A 146 2.06 -18.48 7.70
C GLU A 146 2.35 -18.69 6.20
N GLY A 147 3.41 -19.43 5.88
CA GLY A 147 3.91 -19.44 4.50
C GLY A 147 4.30 -18.04 4.05
N PHE A 148 3.64 -17.54 3.01
CA PHE A 148 3.81 -16.17 2.49
C PHE A 148 2.62 -15.23 2.84
N ARG A 149 1.71 -15.67 3.69
CA ARG A 149 0.57 -14.91 4.16
C ARG A 149 0.85 -14.29 5.53
N LEU A 150 0.51 -13.02 5.72
CA LEU A 150 0.68 -12.35 7.00
C LEU A 150 -0.32 -12.90 8.02
N LEU A 151 0.18 -13.55 9.07
CA LEU A 151 -0.63 -14.08 10.15
C LEU A 151 -0.87 -13.03 11.24
N GLN A 152 0.20 -12.32 11.65
CA GLN A 152 0.10 -11.32 12.71
C GLN A 152 1.00 -10.11 12.43
N GLU A 153 0.54 -8.94 12.87
CA GLU A 153 1.40 -7.82 13.20
C GLU A 153 1.38 -7.63 14.73
N VAL A 154 2.54 -7.35 15.32
CA VAL A 154 2.70 -7.28 16.78
C VAL A 154 3.25 -5.93 17.17
N HIS A 155 2.48 -5.18 17.94
CA HIS A 155 2.80 -3.85 18.47
C HIS A 155 3.15 -3.94 19.96
N GLY A 156 4.46 -3.85 20.28
CA GLY A 156 4.92 -4.18 21.64
C GLY A 156 4.60 -5.64 21.96
N ASP A 157 3.67 -5.87 22.88
CA ASP A 157 3.21 -7.20 23.30
C ASP A 157 1.78 -7.51 22.81
N VAL A 158 1.18 -6.63 22.01
CA VAL A 158 -0.19 -6.80 21.49
C VAL A 158 -0.15 -7.32 20.06
N PRO A 159 -0.56 -8.58 19.83
CA PRO A 159 -0.73 -9.12 18.49
C PRO A 159 -2.07 -8.71 17.91
N LEU A 160 -2.07 -8.38 16.63
CA LEU A 160 -3.25 -8.29 15.78
C LEU A 160 -3.21 -9.49 14.83
N THR A 161 -4.09 -10.46 15.07
CA THR A 161 -4.10 -11.72 14.30
C THR A 161 -5.12 -11.65 13.19
N TYR A 162 -4.70 -12.00 11.98
CA TYR A 162 -5.55 -12.03 10.79
C TYR A 162 -6.08 -13.45 10.55
N VAL A 163 -7.38 -13.53 10.32
CA VAL A 163 -8.08 -14.73 9.89
C VAL A 163 -8.51 -14.51 8.44
N TYR A 164 -8.30 -15.51 7.59
CA TYR A 164 -8.62 -15.45 6.18
C TYR A 164 -9.78 -16.37 5.83
N SER A 165 -10.44 -16.11 4.69
CA SER A 165 -11.64 -16.85 4.28
C SER A 165 -11.39 -18.33 4.02
N ASP A 166 -10.18 -18.68 3.55
CA ASP A 166 -9.72 -20.06 3.37
C ASP A 166 -8.19 -20.15 3.45
N GLN A 167 -7.67 -21.38 3.33
CA GLN A 167 -6.25 -21.65 3.52
C GLN A 167 -5.34 -21.00 2.47
N ASP A 168 -5.82 -20.86 1.25
CA ASP A 168 -5.05 -20.34 0.11
C ASP A 168 -5.42 -18.88 -0.24
N SER A 169 -6.38 -18.29 0.48
CA SER A 169 -6.86 -16.94 0.23
C SER A 169 -6.00 -15.89 0.93
N TYR A 170 -5.92 -14.72 0.29
CA TYR A 170 -5.43 -13.48 0.89
C TYR A 170 -6.57 -12.53 1.31
N ASP A 171 -7.85 -12.98 1.18
CA ASP A 171 -9.01 -12.18 1.56
C ASP A 171 -9.21 -12.25 3.08
N PRO A 172 -9.02 -11.16 3.81
CA PRO A 172 -9.15 -11.17 5.25
C PRO A 172 -10.63 -11.29 5.64
N LEU A 173 -10.91 -12.24 6.53
CA LEU A 173 -12.23 -12.46 7.12
C LEU A 173 -12.40 -11.68 8.42
N ALA A 174 -11.41 -11.79 9.30
CA ALA A 174 -11.45 -11.13 10.61
C ALA A 174 -10.06 -10.70 11.10
N ARG A 175 -10.04 -9.74 12.02
CA ARG A 175 -8.86 -9.38 12.82
C ARG A 175 -9.19 -9.55 14.30
N ILE A 176 -8.30 -10.20 15.03
CA ILE A 176 -8.41 -10.42 16.47
C ILE A 176 -7.30 -9.62 17.13
N ASP A 177 -7.66 -8.62 17.94
CA ASP A 177 -6.75 -7.70 18.59
C ASP A 177 -6.55 -8.12 20.06
N GLY A 178 -5.29 -8.40 20.43
CA GLY A 178 -4.92 -8.78 21.79
C GLY A 178 -5.09 -10.27 22.11
N VAL A 179 -4.81 -10.66 23.36
CA VAL A 179 -4.83 -12.04 23.85
C VAL A 179 -5.72 -12.21 25.09
N VAL A 180 -5.59 -11.33 26.09
CA VAL A 180 -6.27 -11.50 27.40
C VAL A 180 -7.76 -11.16 27.33
N ALA A 181 -8.12 -10.16 26.56
CA ALA A 181 -9.50 -9.76 26.29
C ALA A 181 -9.58 -9.42 24.79
N PRO A 182 -9.58 -10.43 23.93
CA PRO A 182 -9.48 -10.19 22.49
C PRO A 182 -10.72 -9.50 21.95
N GLU A 183 -10.53 -8.49 21.11
CA GLU A 183 -11.57 -7.85 20.34
C GLU A 183 -11.55 -8.42 18.90
N ILE A 184 -12.72 -8.74 18.37
CA ILE A 184 -12.88 -9.34 17.05
C ILE A 184 -13.55 -8.33 16.12
N PHE A 185 -12.93 -8.14 14.96
CA PHE A 185 -13.45 -7.26 13.92
C PHE A 185 -13.56 -7.99 12.60
N TRP A 186 -14.71 -7.89 11.96
CA TRP A 186 -15.00 -8.55 10.68
C TRP A 186 -14.71 -7.62 9.52
N PHE A 187 -13.99 -8.12 8.54
CA PHE A 187 -13.70 -7.39 7.32
C PHE A 187 -14.86 -7.45 6.32
N HIS A 188 -15.10 -6.33 5.67
CA HIS A 188 -15.93 -6.20 4.48
C HIS A 188 -15.02 -5.68 3.38
N CYS A 189 -14.84 -6.49 2.34
CA CYS A 189 -13.90 -6.21 1.26
C CYS A 189 -14.63 -5.92 -0.07
N GLN A 190 -13.98 -5.13 -0.91
CA GLN A 190 -14.36 -5.00 -2.31
C GLN A 190 -14.11 -6.32 -3.07
N PRO A 191 -14.70 -6.52 -4.28
CA PRO A 191 -14.49 -7.73 -5.07
C PRO A 191 -13.03 -8.06 -5.40
N ASN A 192 -12.13 -7.08 -5.35
CA ASN A 192 -10.68 -7.28 -5.54
C ASN A 192 -9.93 -7.60 -4.24
N GLY A 193 -10.63 -7.85 -3.12
CA GLY A 193 -10.05 -8.15 -1.82
C GLY A 193 -9.56 -6.94 -1.03
N THR A 194 -9.78 -5.71 -1.50
CA THR A 194 -9.40 -4.51 -0.75
C THR A 194 -10.34 -4.29 0.42
N PRO A 195 -9.86 -4.26 1.68
CA PRO A 195 -10.70 -3.93 2.83
C PRO A 195 -11.30 -2.53 2.72
N GLU A 196 -12.56 -2.43 3.00
CA GLU A 196 -13.35 -1.20 2.88
C GLU A 196 -13.99 -0.80 4.20
N ARG A 197 -14.40 -1.79 5.00
CA ARG A 197 -15.05 -1.59 6.29
C ARG A 197 -14.66 -2.70 7.27
N MET A 198 -14.66 -2.39 8.56
CA MET A 198 -14.61 -3.38 9.63
C MET A 198 -15.74 -3.14 10.61
N THR A 199 -16.40 -4.21 11.06
CA THR A 199 -17.44 -4.18 12.08
C THR A 199 -17.03 -5.00 13.28
N ASP A 200 -17.54 -4.63 14.47
CA ASP A 200 -17.44 -5.46 15.68
C ASP A 200 -18.48 -6.59 15.67
N ILE A 201 -18.55 -7.34 16.78
CA ILE A 201 -19.49 -8.47 16.93
C ILE A 201 -20.95 -8.05 16.99
N GLU A 202 -21.25 -6.80 17.33
CA GLU A 202 -22.58 -6.19 17.29
C GLU A 202 -22.95 -5.63 15.93
N GLY A 203 -22.03 -5.72 14.94
CA GLY A 203 -22.23 -5.17 13.61
C GLY A 203 -22.02 -3.67 13.48
N GLN A 204 -21.48 -3.01 14.54
CA GLN A 204 -21.17 -1.59 14.49
C GLN A 204 -19.91 -1.33 13.66
N VAL A 205 -19.96 -0.34 12.77
CA VAL A 205 -18.80 0.06 11.96
C VAL A 205 -17.72 0.65 12.86
N ARG A 206 -16.55 0.04 12.87
CA ARG A 206 -15.38 0.44 13.66
C ARG A 206 -14.28 1.05 12.82
N TRP A 207 -14.24 0.74 11.56
CA TRP A 207 -13.35 1.34 10.57
C TRP A 207 -14.01 1.35 9.20
N GLU A 208 -13.77 2.40 8.45
CA GLU A 208 -14.18 2.52 7.04
C GLU A 208 -13.11 3.29 6.28
N GLY A 209 -12.74 2.83 5.10
CA GLY A 209 -11.74 3.43 4.24
C GLY A 209 -12.22 3.67 2.82
N VAL A 210 -11.84 4.80 2.24
CA VAL A 210 -12.05 5.13 0.83
C VAL A 210 -10.73 5.01 0.10
N ASN A 211 -10.70 4.20 -0.94
CA ASN A 211 -9.50 3.93 -1.72
C ASN A 211 -9.62 4.54 -3.14
N SER A 212 -8.48 4.95 -3.72
CA SER A 212 -8.38 5.22 -5.15
C SER A 212 -8.49 3.92 -5.95
N ALA A 213 -8.58 4.02 -7.27
CA ALA A 213 -8.59 2.86 -8.16
C ALA A 213 -7.36 1.95 -8.01
N TRP A 214 -6.21 2.52 -7.63
CA TRP A 214 -4.96 1.79 -7.40
C TRP A 214 -4.75 1.39 -5.95
N GLY A 215 -5.79 1.45 -5.12
CA GLY A 215 -5.76 1.00 -3.74
C GLY A 215 -5.08 1.95 -2.76
N LYS A 216 -4.79 3.20 -3.15
CA LYS A 216 -4.32 4.20 -2.20
C LYS A 216 -5.44 4.55 -1.23
N LEU A 217 -5.17 4.46 0.07
CA LEU A 217 -6.09 4.93 1.10
C LEU A 217 -6.15 6.46 1.06
N LEU A 218 -7.27 7.01 0.59
CA LEU A 218 -7.48 8.45 0.46
C LEU A 218 -8.06 9.06 1.73
N ARG A 219 -8.95 8.33 2.38
CA ARG A 219 -9.61 8.72 3.62
C ARG A 219 -9.95 7.47 4.42
N GLU A 220 -9.92 7.58 5.71
CA GLU A 220 -10.43 6.56 6.63
C GLU A 220 -11.21 7.25 7.77
N SER A 221 -12.10 6.49 8.42
CA SER A 221 -12.80 6.97 9.61
C SER A 221 -11.81 7.23 10.74
N GLU A 222 -12.09 8.25 11.56
CA GLU A 222 -11.27 8.57 12.73
C GLU A 222 -11.45 7.55 13.87
N THR A 223 -12.47 6.71 13.81
CA THR A 223 -12.73 5.67 14.79
C THR A 223 -11.61 4.64 14.74
N GLN A 224 -10.80 4.64 15.78
CA GLN A 224 -9.74 3.65 15.92
C GLN A 224 -10.30 2.30 16.33
N VAL A 225 -9.84 1.25 15.71
CA VAL A 225 -10.13 -0.12 16.08
C VAL A 225 -9.13 -0.54 17.15
N SER A 226 -9.57 -0.67 18.40
CA SER A 226 -8.71 -1.04 19.54
C SER A 226 -7.43 -0.20 19.68
N GLY A 227 -7.42 1.03 19.13
CA GLY A 227 -6.22 1.89 19.09
C GLY A 227 -5.20 1.53 18.03
N TYR A 228 -5.48 0.56 17.14
CA TYR A 228 -4.58 0.12 16.06
C TYR A 228 -5.18 0.37 14.69
N SER A 229 -4.33 0.83 13.77
CA SER A 229 -4.72 1.10 12.39
C SER A 229 -5.01 -0.19 11.62
N GLN A 230 -5.90 -0.10 10.64
CA GLN A 230 -6.12 -1.17 9.66
C GLN A 230 -5.16 -0.95 8.46
N ASN A 231 -4.24 -1.90 8.23
CA ASN A 231 -3.15 -1.75 7.26
C ASN A 231 -3.19 -2.75 6.11
N LEU A 232 -4.04 -3.79 6.14
CA LEU A 232 -4.18 -4.68 5.00
C LEU A 232 -4.78 -3.94 3.80
N ARG A 233 -4.28 -4.27 2.61
CA ARG A 233 -4.74 -3.76 1.32
C ARG A 233 -5.09 -4.93 0.41
N MET A 234 -5.35 -4.70 -0.87
CA MET A 234 -5.74 -5.75 -1.81
C MET A 234 -4.68 -6.87 -1.86
N GLN A 235 -5.15 -8.10 -1.96
CA GLN A 235 -4.33 -9.30 -2.21
C GLN A 235 -3.15 -9.47 -1.24
N GLY A 236 -3.38 -9.23 0.05
CA GLY A 236 -2.38 -9.42 1.09
C GLY A 236 -1.32 -8.33 1.21
N GLN A 237 -1.45 -7.23 0.49
CA GLN A 237 -0.60 -6.07 0.65
C GLN A 237 -0.77 -5.46 2.05
N TYR A 238 0.31 -4.87 2.58
CA TYR A 238 0.34 -4.17 3.86
C TYR A 238 0.79 -2.72 3.67
N LEU A 239 -0.05 -1.78 4.09
CA LEU A 239 0.25 -0.33 4.04
C LEU A 239 1.28 0.05 5.09
N ASP A 240 2.40 0.58 4.64
CA ASP A 240 3.36 1.29 5.49
C ASP A 240 3.01 2.78 5.51
N ARG A 241 2.31 3.22 6.53
CA ARG A 241 1.77 4.59 6.65
C ARG A 241 2.84 5.67 6.61
N GLU A 242 4.04 5.33 7.06
CA GLU A 242 5.19 6.23 7.10
C GLU A 242 5.74 6.55 5.70
N THR A 243 5.55 5.64 4.76
CA THR A 243 6.09 5.75 3.40
C THR A 243 5.00 5.92 2.33
N GLY A 244 3.77 5.50 2.64
CA GLY A 244 2.67 5.40 1.69
C GLY A 244 2.78 4.21 0.73
N LEU A 245 3.84 3.39 0.86
CA LEU A 245 4.01 2.18 0.06
C LEU A 245 3.23 1.02 0.66
N HIS A 246 2.86 0.05 -0.19
CA HIS A 246 2.33 -1.22 0.24
C HIS A 246 3.39 -2.31 0.11
N TYR A 247 3.73 -2.95 1.24
CA TYR A 247 4.59 -4.12 1.22
C TYR A 247 3.84 -5.30 0.59
N ASN A 248 4.43 -5.91 -0.42
CA ASN A 248 3.89 -7.05 -1.15
C ASN A 248 4.99 -8.12 -1.34
N LEU A 249 5.34 -8.81 -0.23
CA LEU A 249 6.38 -9.82 -0.16
C LEU A 249 7.73 -9.34 -0.71
N PHE A 250 8.08 -9.73 -1.93
CA PHE A 250 9.38 -9.46 -2.53
C PHE A 250 9.52 -8.05 -3.11
N ARG A 251 8.41 -7.30 -3.20
CA ARG A 251 8.36 -5.95 -3.77
C ARG A 251 7.55 -5.00 -2.90
N TYR A 252 7.71 -3.71 -3.17
CA TYR A 252 6.85 -2.66 -2.64
C TYR A 252 6.06 -2.04 -3.78
N TYR A 253 4.77 -1.92 -3.55
CA TYR A 253 3.84 -1.30 -4.47
C TYR A 253 3.64 0.17 -4.10
N ASP A 254 3.70 1.05 -5.09
CA ASP A 254 3.41 2.48 -4.94
C ASP A 254 2.02 2.79 -5.52
N PRO A 255 1.01 3.02 -4.66
CA PRO A 255 -0.35 3.27 -5.11
C PRO A 255 -0.54 4.65 -5.74
N ASP A 256 0.45 5.56 -5.65
CA ASP A 256 0.40 6.85 -6.35
C ASP A 256 0.57 6.70 -7.87
N CYS A 257 1.15 5.60 -8.33
CA CYS A 257 1.32 5.31 -9.75
C CYS A 257 0.83 3.92 -10.16
N GLY A 258 0.31 3.12 -9.23
CA GLY A 258 -0.21 1.78 -9.52
C GLY A 258 0.86 0.78 -9.92
N ARG A 259 2.11 0.90 -9.41
CA ARG A 259 3.26 0.14 -9.88
C ARG A 259 4.17 -0.29 -8.74
N PHE A 260 4.99 -1.30 -8.99
CA PHE A 260 6.06 -1.68 -8.08
C PHE A 260 7.25 -0.69 -8.15
N THR A 261 7.94 -0.52 -7.01
CA THR A 261 9.11 0.35 -6.90
C THR A 261 10.37 -0.22 -7.52
N GLN A 262 10.34 -1.50 -7.90
CA GLN A 262 11.45 -2.25 -8.46
C GLN A 262 10.95 -3.27 -9.49
N GLN A 263 11.88 -3.74 -10.30
CA GLN A 263 11.61 -4.74 -11.33
C GLN A 263 11.18 -6.08 -10.71
N ASP A 264 10.41 -6.85 -11.47
CA ASP A 264 9.98 -8.18 -11.07
C ASP A 264 11.20 -9.11 -10.90
N PRO A 265 11.37 -9.77 -9.74
CA PRO A 265 12.48 -10.69 -9.52
C PRO A 265 12.48 -11.91 -10.44
N ILE A 266 11.31 -12.30 -11.01
CA ILE A 266 11.23 -13.37 -12.02
C ILE A 266 11.46 -12.84 -13.46
N GLY A 267 11.73 -11.56 -13.60
CA GLY A 267 12.03 -10.93 -14.88
C GLY A 267 10.87 -11.05 -15.87
N LEU A 268 11.21 -11.30 -17.14
CA LEU A 268 10.23 -11.40 -18.23
C LEU A 268 9.22 -12.55 -18.08
N ALA A 269 9.44 -13.49 -17.16
CA ALA A 269 8.45 -14.52 -16.83
C ALA A 269 7.19 -13.93 -16.18
N GLY A 270 7.29 -12.77 -15.51
CA GLY A 270 6.17 -12.02 -14.95
C GLY A 270 5.48 -11.08 -15.96
N GLY A 271 6.03 -10.91 -17.16
CA GLY A 271 5.51 -10.00 -18.19
C GLY A 271 6.59 -9.08 -18.77
N ILE A 272 6.24 -8.38 -19.86
CA ILE A 272 7.19 -7.46 -20.52
C ILE A 272 7.38 -6.13 -19.78
N ASN A 273 6.43 -5.72 -18.98
CA ASN A 273 6.58 -4.56 -18.11
C ASN A 273 6.87 -5.00 -16.68
N LEU A 274 8.15 -4.99 -16.32
CA LEU A 274 8.66 -5.52 -15.04
C LEU A 274 8.19 -4.73 -13.79
N TYR A 275 7.53 -3.59 -13.95
CA TYR A 275 7.00 -2.78 -12.85
C TYR A 275 5.48 -2.92 -12.67
N GLN A 276 4.81 -3.61 -13.57
CA GLN A 276 3.36 -3.78 -13.53
C GLN A 276 2.95 -4.69 -12.37
N TYR A 277 1.79 -4.36 -11.78
CA TYR A 277 1.13 -5.20 -10.78
C TYR A 277 0.39 -6.35 -11.44
#